data_a81ff22ec0f483bb62d42366f939cefa
#
_entry.id   a81ff22ec0f483bb62d42366f939cefa
#
_cell.length_a   1.000
_cell.length_b   1.000
_cell.length_c   1.000
_cell.angle_alpha   90.00
_cell.angle_beta   90.00
_cell.angle_gamma   90.00
#
_symmetry.space_group_name_H-M   'P 1'
#
loop_
_entity.id
_entity.type
_entity.pdbx_description
1 polymer ?
#
loop_
_entity_poly.entity_id
_entity_poly.type
_entity_poly.pdbx_seq_one_letter_code
_entity_poly.pdbx_strand_id
1 'polypeptide(L)'
;MLKFYTLLFCVTISTNTLSAQDAFPLYPDKVPNSKEAANEEKTEERNGITIVSKISKPTLRFFPARAQDEPGATVIIFPGGGYGINALSHEGHDVARKFNEIGISAFVVKYRIPDHRTMLNKEIGPLQDAQQAIKVVREQAAKFKIDPERIGIMGFSAGGHLASTAGTHFKETHIPNEKNTSLRPDFMILAYPVISFQDDIGHRGSRHNLLGDNPDKSKVDHYSNELQITKQTPPTFLIHAGDDKTVEVANSIKFYENLKKHDIPAELHIYQSGGHGFGLKNPTTKDDWFLTCKHWLEANGWLSVKKK
;
A
#
# COMPACT_ATOMS: atom_id res chain seq x y z
N MET A 1 -18.28 61.06 35.17
CA MET A 1 -18.72 59.67 34.96
C MET A 1 -18.07 59.14 33.69
N LEU A 2 -17.02 58.33 33.85
CA LEU A 2 -16.26 57.77 32.74
C LEU A 2 -16.83 56.37 32.44
N LYS A 3 -17.43 56.19 31.25
CA LYS A 3 -17.96 54.86 30.82
C LYS A 3 -16.82 54.06 30.19
N PHE A 4 -16.40 52.99 30.85
CA PHE A 4 -15.54 51.96 30.30
C PHE A 4 -16.37 51.02 29.37
N TYR A 5 -16.03 50.98 28.08
CA TYR A 5 -16.51 49.96 27.18
C TYR A 5 -15.52 48.80 27.16
N THR A 6 -15.94 47.67 27.70
CA THR A 6 -15.18 46.41 27.62
C THR A 6 -15.43 45.81 26.24
N LEU A 7 -14.41 45.80 25.38
CA LEU A 7 -14.45 45.13 24.07
C LEU A 7 -14.20 43.63 24.30
N LEU A 8 -15.23 42.82 24.10
CA LEU A 8 -15.11 41.36 24.16
C LEU A 8 -14.53 40.84 22.82
N PHE A 9 -13.27 40.44 22.82
CA PHE A 9 -12.62 39.81 21.66
C PHE A 9 -13.08 38.34 21.59
N CYS A 10 -14.03 38.01 20.69
CA CYS A 10 -14.39 36.64 20.37
C CYS A 10 -13.31 36.04 19.47
N VAL A 11 -12.40 35.24 20.06
CA VAL A 11 -11.47 34.42 19.31
C VAL A 11 -12.24 33.22 18.76
N THR A 12 -12.58 33.25 17.47
CA THR A 12 -13.12 32.09 16.76
C THR A 12 -11.98 31.13 16.48
N ILE A 13 -11.88 30.05 17.27
CA ILE A 13 -11.01 28.93 16.99
C ILE A 13 -11.64 28.16 15.81
N SER A 14 -11.17 28.42 14.59
CA SER A 14 -11.49 27.58 13.43
C SER A 14 -10.82 26.22 13.63
N THR A 15 -11.59 25.24 14.06
CA THR A 15 -11.19 23.83 14.02
C THR A 15 -11.16 23.42 12.56
N ASN A 16 -10.00 23.50 11.92
CA ASN A 16 -9.78 22.87 10.63
C ASN A 16 -9.89 21.34 10.79
N THR A 17 -11.07 20.80 10.52
CA THR A 17 -11.23 19.36 10.33
C THR A 17 -10.44 18.96 9.09
N LEU A 18 -9.32 18.26 9.27
CA LEU A 18 -8.59 17.63 8.18
C LEU A 18 -9.53 16.61 7.52
N SER A 19 -10.12 16.98 6.39
CA SER A 19 -10.86 16.06 5.53
C SER A 19 -9.87 15.33 4.61
N ALA A 20 -10.29 14.19 4.05
CA ALA A 20 -9.51 13.52 3.01
C ALA A 20 -9.16 14.52 1.90
N GLN A 21 -7.87 14.69 1.62
CA GLN A 21 -7.41 15.62 0.58
C GLN A 21 -7.73 15.04 -0.81
N ASP A 22 -7.89 15.90 -1.79
CA ASP A 22 -7.96 15.45 -3.17
C ASP A 22 -6.68 14.72 -3.57
N ALA A 23 -6.80 13.77 -4.50
CA ALA A 23 -5.64 13.06 -5.02
C ALA A 23 -4.73 14.05 -5.77
N PHE A 24 -3.44 13.98 -5.52
CA PHE A 24 -2.43 14.81 -6.19
C PHE A 24 -1.47 13.93 -7.01
N PRO A 25 -0.84 14.50 -8.06
CA PRO A 25 0.15 13.76 -8.86
C PRO A 25 1.26 13.20 -7.96
N LEU A 26 1.61 11.93 -8.18
CA LEU A 26 2.68 11.27 -7.42
C LEU A 26 4.07 11.84 -7.77
N TYR A 27 4.24 12.32 -9.00
CA TYR A 27 5.43 13.00 -9.47
C TYR A 27 5.08 14.46 -9.77
N PRO A 28 5.88 15.43 -9.28
CA PRO A 28 5.61 16.85 -9.52
C PRO A 28 5.80 17.23 -10.98
N ASP A 29 6.74 16.56 -11.66
CA ASP A 29 7.13 16.82 -13.04
C ASP A 29 6.82 15.62 -13.94
N LYS A 30 7.77 15.24 -14.79
CA LYS A 30 7.63 14.09 -15.68
C LYS A 30 7.65 12.78 -14.91
N VAL A 31 6.67 11.92 -15.18
CA VAL A 31 6.66 10.54 -14.65
C VAL A 31 7.82 9.76 -15.28
N PRO A 32 8.75 9.19 -14.49
CA PRO A 32 9.90 8.46 -15.04
C PRO A 32 9.43 7.24 -15.83
N ASN A 33 10.27 6.78 -16.78
CA ASN A 33 9.98 5.60 -17.59
C ASN A 33 8.70 5.69 -18.46
N SER A 34 8.11 6.90 -18.60
CA SER A 34 6.91 7.09 -19.42
C SER A 34 7.24 7.37 -20.88
N LYS A 35 6.40 6.83 -21.76
CA LYS A 35 6.28 7.24 -23.16
C LYS A 35 5.23 8.32 -23.31
N GLU A 36 5.36 9.15 -24.34
CA GLU A 36 4.29 10.02 -24.76
C GLU A 36 3.12 9.19 -25.33
N ALA A 37 1.97 9.29 -24.71
CA ALA A 37 0.77 8.56 -25.08
C ALA A 37 -0.48 9.32 -24.64
N ALA A 38 -1.60 9.08 -25.32
CA ALA A 38 -2.89 9.59 -24.90
C ALA A 38 -3.25 9.03 -23.51
N ASN A 39 -3.91 9.84 -22.69
CA ASN A 39 -4.46 9.37 -21.44
C ASN A 39 -5.75 8.59 -21.70
N GLU A 40 -5.68 7.28 -21.60
CA GLU A 40 -6.81 6.36 -21.79
C GLU A 40 -7.39 5.87 -20.46
N GLU A 41 -7.04 6.51 -19.34
CA GLU A 41 -7.53 6.12 -18.01
C GLU A 41 -9.05 6.10 -17.98
N LYS A 42 -9.61 5.01 -17.45
CA LYS A 42 -11.05 4.80 -17.36
C LYS A 42 -11.42 4.41 -15.94
N THR A 43 -12.38 5.15 -15.36
CA THR A 43 -13.00 4.83 -14.08
C THR A 43 -14.36 4.22 -14.32
N GLU A 44 -14.65 3.12 -13.65
CA GLU A 44 -15.91 2.39 -13.72
C GLU A 44 -16.39 1.99 -12.32
N GLU A 45 -17.69 1.93 -12.14
CA GLU A 45 -18.31 1.26 -10.99
C GLU A 45 -18.70 -0.17 -11.38
N ARG A 46 -18.18 -1.16 -10.63
CA ARG A 46 -18.47 -2.57 -10.86
C ARG A 46 -18.84 -3.23 -9.52
N ASN A 47 -20.10 -3.66 -9.41
CA ASN A 47 -20.66 -4.24 -8.16
C ASN A 47 -20.42 -3.34 -6.92
N GLY A 48 -20.58 -2.03 -7.06
CA GLY A 48 -20.34 -1.06 -5.98
C GLY A 48 -18.86 -0.79 -5.67
N ILE A 49 -17.95 -1.27 -6.52
CA ILE A 49 -16.51 -1.03 -6.38
C ILE A 49 -16.06 -0.08 -7.49
N THR A 50 -15.46 1.04 -7.10
CA THR A 50 -14.79 1.93 -8.04
C THR A 50 -13.48 1.30 -8.49
N ILE A 51 -13.37 0.98 -9.76
CA ILE A 51 -12.16 0.46 -10.40
C ILE A 51 -11.62 1.46 -11.42
N VAL A 52 -10.28 1.52 -11.52
CA VAL A 52 -9.60 2.36 -12.50
C VAL A 52 -8.64 1.50 -13.31
N SER A 53 -8.74 1.61 -14.64
CA SER A 53 -7.92 0.90 -15.62
C SER A 53 -7.08 1.85 -16.45
N LYS A 54 -6.10 1.30 -17.19
CA LYS A 54 -5.24 2.04 -18.12
C LYS A 54 -4.55 3.25 -17.49
N ILE A 55 -4.19 3.15 -16.22
CA ILE A 55 -3.57 4.22 -15.47
C ILE A 55 -2.16 4.45 -16.00
N SER A 56 -1.91 5.65 -16.54
CA SER A 56 -0.58 6.12 -16.97
C SER A 56 -0.06 7.29 -16.14
N LYS A 57 -0.96 7.95 -15.38
CA LYS A 57 -0.64 9.08 -14.49
C LYS A 57 -0.94 8.70 -13.05
N PRO A 58 0.09 8.29 -12.27
CA PRO A 58 -0.11 7.85 -10.90
C PRO A 58 -0.42 9.03 -9.99
N THR A 59 -1.27 8.77 -8.98
CA THR A 59 -1.64 9.77 -7.98
C THR A 59 -1.54 9.20 -6.58
N LEU A 60 -1.39 10.10 -5.61
CA LEU A 60 -1.39 9.80 -4.18
C LEU A 60 -2.53 10.56 -3.51
N ARG A 61 -3.36 9.89 -2.73
CA ARG A 61 -4.45 10.50 -1.96
C ARG A 61 -4.21 10.31 -0.48
N PHE A 62 -4.22 11.40 0.27
CA PHE A 62 -4.01 11.41 1.71
C PHE A 62 -5.33 11.30 2.49
N PHE A 63 -5.36 10.44 3.47
CA PHE A 63 -6.42 10.25 4.44
C PHE A 63 -5.84 10.49 5.84
N PRO A 64 -6.00 11.70 6.39
CA PRO A 64 -5.47 12.02 7.70
C PRO A 64 -6.21 11.25 8.80
N ALA A 65 -5.48 10.71 9.77
CA ALA A 65 -6.08 10.25 11.00
C ALA A 65 -6.73 11.41 11.78
N ARG A 66 -7.58 11.09 12.74
CA ARG A 66 -8.08 12.11 13.68
C ARG A 66 -6.88 12.76 14.36
N ALA A 67 -7.01 14.06 14.65
CA ALA A 67 -5.94 14.84 15.26
C ALA A 67 -5.38 14.12 16.51
N GLN A 68 -4.09 13.89 16.49
CA GLN A 68 -3.30 13.37 17.59
C GLN A 68 -2.33 14.47 18.02
N ASP A 69 -1.94 14.50 19.29
CA ASP A 69 -1.00 15.48 19.80
C ASP A 69 0.41 15.28 19.24
N GLU A 70 0.75 14.04 18.83
CA GLU A 70 2.06 13.68 18.28
C GLU A 70 1.93 12.98 16.92
N PRO A 71 2.94 13.12 16.02
CA PRO A 71 2.97 12.42 14.75
C PRO A 71 2.93 10.89 14.93
N GLY A 72 1.94 10.24 14.32
CA GLY A 72 1.73 8.81 14.41
C GLY A 72 2.29 8.02 13.21
N ALA A 73 2.13 6.70 13.27
CA ALA A 73 2.40 5.83 12.15
C ALA A 73 1.48 6.14 10.98
N THR A 74 1.92 5.78 9.79
CA THR A 74 1.11 5.88 8.56
C THR A 74 1.23 4.62 7.73
N VAL A 75 0.25 4.37 6.86
CA VAL A 75 0.25 3.25 5.93
C VAL A 75 0.03 3.75 4.49
N ILE A 76 0.82 3.24 3.54
CA ILE A 76 0.65 3.49 2.11
C ILE A 76 -0.01 2.25 1.52
N ILE A 77 -1.17 2.41 0.87
CA ILE A 77 -2.03 1.32 0.43
C ILE A 77 -1.95 1.18 -1.09
N PHE A 78 -1.71 -0.05 -1.55
CA PHE A 78 -1.70 -0.45 -2.94
C PHE A 78 -2.90 -1.38 -3.21
N PRO A 79 -3.98 -0.90 -3.85
CA PRO A 79 -5.13 -1.72 -4.19
C PRO A 79 -4.77 -2.87 -5.14
N GLY A 80 -5.54 -3.95 -5.11
CA GLY A 80 -5.40 -5.06 -6.04
C GLY A 80 -6.01 -4.79 -7.41
N GLY A 81 -6.05 -5.82 -8.23
CA GLY A 81 -6.61 -5.79 -9.59
C GLY A 81 -5.73 -6.44 -10.65
N GLY A 82 -4.90 -7.42 -10.27
CA GLY A 82 -4.14 -8.26 -11.22
C GLY A 82 -3.14 -7.50 -12.09
N TYR A 83 -2.72 -6.28 -11.73
CA TYR A 83 -1.99 -5.35 -12.59
C TYR A 83 -2.75 -4.94 -13.87
N GLY A 84 -4.05 -5.16 -13.94
CA GLY A 84 -4.91 -4.68 -15.04
C GLY A 84 -5.78 -3.49 -14.65
N ILE A 85 -6.07 -3.35 -13.36
CA ILE A 85 -6.86 -2.28 -12.76
C ILE A 85 -6.34 -1.93 -11.36
N ASN A 86 -6.88 -0.85 -10.75
CA ASN A 86 -6.84 -0.63 -9.30
C ASN A 86 -8.28 -0.65 -8.74
N ALA A 87 -8.55 -1.47 -7.73
CA ALA A 87 -9.82 -1.54 -6.99
C ALA A 87 -9.87 -0.44 -5.91
N LEU A 88 -9.99 0.82 -6.34
CA LEU A 88 -9.69 2.00 -5.51
C LEU A 88 -10.59 2.18 -4.29
N SER A 89 -11.89 1.91 -4.38
CA SER A 89 -12.78 2.08 -3.22
C SER A 89 -12.57 0.98 -2.20
N HIS A 90 -12.77 -0.26 -2.61
CA HIS A 90 -12.85 -1.46 -1.80
C HIS A 90 -11.53 -1.82 -1.09
N GLU A 91 -10.41 -1.77 -1.81
CA GLU A 91 -9.07 -2.12 -1.31
C GLU A 91 -8.16 -0.89 -1.10
N GLY A 92 -8.73 0.29 -1.24
CA GLY A 92 -8.02 1.56 -1.07
C GLY A 92 -8.72 2.49 -0.08
N HIS A 93 -9.73 3.24 -0.54
CA HIS A 93 -10.33 4.31 0.23
C HIS A 93 -11.04 3.83 1.51
N ASP A 94 -11.75 2.70 1.46
CA ASP A 94 -12.46 2.16 2.62
C ASP A 94 -11.48 1.67 3.68
N VAL A 95 -10.40 1.04 3.23
CA VAL A 95 -9.30 0.60 4.09
C VAL A 95 -8.58 1.78 4.73
N ALA A 96 -8.31 2.84 3.96
CA ALA A 96 -7.71 4.06 4.47
C ALA A 96 -8.56 4.69 5.60
N ARG A 97 -9.89 4.78 5.40
CA ARG A 97 -10.81 5.27 6.43
C ARG A 97 -10.78 4.38 7.68
N LYS A 98 -10.67 3.05 7.50
CA LYS A 98 -10.60 2.11 8.60
C LYS A 98 -9.32 2.30 9.43
N PHE A 99 -8.18 2.56 8.82
CA PHE A 99 -6.95 2.94 9.53
C PHE A 99 -7.10 4.26 10.30
N ASN A 100 -7.82 5.24 9.73
CA ASN A 100 -8.05 6.50 10.43
C ASN A 100 -8.88 6.33 11.73
N GLU A 101 -9.77 5.33 11.80
CA GLU A 101 -10.54 5.02 13.01
C GLU A 101 -9.64 4.61 14.19
N ILE A 102 -8.48 4.02 13.91
CA ILE A 102 -7.49 3.58 14.91
C ILE A 102 -6.31 4.54 15.06
N GLY A 103 -6.40 5.74 14.48
CA GLY A 103 -5.38 6.78 14.65
C GLY A 103 -4.17 6.67 13.71
N ILE A 104 -4.22 5.83 12.68
CA ILE A 104 -3.19 5.72 11.64
C ILE A 104 -3.61 6.54 10.43
N SER A 105 -2.76 7.48 10.00
CA SER A 105 -2.93 8.16 8.72
C SER A 105 -2.69 7.19 7.57
N ALA A 106 -3.36 7.41 6.43
CA ALA A 106 -3.22 6.52 5.29
C ALA A 106 -3.04 7.29 3.98
N PHE A 107 -2.32 6.67 3.05
CA PHE A 107 -2.20 7.13 1.67
C PHE A 107 -2.67 6.02 0.75
N VAL A 108 -3.45 6.35 -0.27
CA VAL A 108 -3.84 5.41 -1.32
C VAL A 108 -3.13 5.79 -2.60
N VAL A 109 -2.41 4.84 -3.16
CA VAL A 109 -1.70 4.99 -4.43
C VAL A 109 -2.55 4.45 -5.56
N LYS A 110 -2.93 5.33 -6.50
CA LYS A 110 -3.38 4.90 -7.81
C LYS A 110 -2.12 4.72 -8.67
N TYR A 111 -1.54 3.52 -8.64
CA TYR A 111 -0.30 3.23 -9.36
C TYR A 111 -0.54 2.89 -10.82
N ARG A 112 0.48 3.09 -11.66
CA ARG A 112 0.41 2.82 -13.11
C ARG A 112 0.16 1.34 -13.38
N ILE A 113 -0.68 1.10 -14.38
CA ILE A 113 -0.90 -0.25 -14.93
C ILE A 113 0.21 -0.54 -15.96
N PRO A 114 0.90 -1.71 -15.86
CA PRO A 114 1.97 -2.08 -16.79
C PRO A 114 1.49 -2.14 -18.23
N ASP A 115 1.99 -1.25 -19.08
CA ASP A 115 1.61 -1.18 -20.49
C ASP A 115 2.79 -0.69 -21.35
N HIS A 116 3.19 -1.47 -22.36
CA HIS A 116 4.25 -1.09 -23.30
C HIS A 116 3.95 0.17 -24.12
N ARG A 117 2.67 0.54 -24.24
CA ARG A 117 2.27 1.75 -24.96
C ARG A 117 2.61 3.02 -24.16
N THR A 118 2.60 2.94 -22.82
CA THR A 118 2.79 4.08 -21.91
C THR A 118 4.12 4.07 -21.17
N MET A 119 4.85 2.94 -21.17
CA MET A 119 6.12 2.77 -20.43
C MET A 119 7.23 2.23 -21.34
N LEU A 120 8.47 2.68 -21.09
CA LEU A 120 9.67 2.13 -21.73
C LEU A 120 9.96 0.71 -21.23
N ASN A 121 9.90 0.54 -19.90
CA ASN A 121 9.94 -0.75 -19.22
C ASN A 121 8.72 -0.87 -18.29
N LYS A 122 7.74 -1.69 -18.67
CA LYS A 122 6.51 -1.84 -17.91
C LYS A 122 6.70 -2.58 -16.58
N GLU A 123 7.71 -3.44 -16.48
CA GLU A 123 7.95 -4.30 -15.33
C GLU A 123 8.27 -3.50 -14.06
N ILE A 124 9.03 -2.40 -14.22
CA ILE A 124 9.44 -1.56 -13.08
C ILE A 124 8.45 -0.43 -12.78
N GLY A 125 7.49 -0.13 -13.68
CA GLY A 125 6.61 1.02 -13.54
C GLY A 125 5.84 1.08 -12.21
N PRO A 126 5.12 0.01 -11.81
CA PRO A 126 4.46 -0.03 -10.51
C PRO A 126 5.42 0.11 -9.32
N LEU A 127 6.59 -0.55 -9.36
CA LEU A 127 7.61 -0.45 -8.31
C LEU A 127 8.16 0.98 -8.18
N GLN A 128 8.38 1.68 -9.30
CA GLN A 128 8.74 3.10 -9.27
C GLN A 128 7.71 3.94 -8.53
N ASP A 129 6.42 3.68 -8.77
CA ASP A 129 5.32 4.40 -8.12
C ASP A 129 5.26 4.08 -6.62
N ALA A 130 5.49 2.83 -6.23
CA ALA A 130 5.57 2.45 -4.82
C ALA A 130 6.77 3.11 -4.11
N GLN A 131 7.94 3.09 -4.72
CA GLN A 131 9.14 3.75 -4.20
C GLN A 131 8.95 5.27 -4.09
N GLN A 132 8.34 5.88 -5.10
CA GLN A 132 8.05 7.32 -5.08
C GLN A 132 7.05 7.68 -3.99
N ALA A 133 6.03 6.84 -3.77
CA ALA A 133 5.08 7.05 -2.69
C ALA A 133 5.76 7.01 -1.31
N ILE A 134 6.61 6.02 -1.05
CA ILE A 134 7.39 5.93 0.18
C ILE A 134 8.29 7.16 0.35
N LYS A 135 9.00 7.55 -0.72
CA LYS A 135 9.87 8.74 -0.72
C LYS A 135 9.09 10.01 -0.39
N VAL A 136 8.00 10.29 -1.12
CA VAL A 136 7.19 11.50 -0.93
C VAL A 136 6.61 11.57 0.48
N VAL A 137 6.06 10.47 0.97
CA VAL A 137 5.48 10.40 2.32
C VAL A 137 6.55 10.63 3.38
N ARG A 138 7.74 10.04 3.25
CA ARG A 138 8.84 10.19 4.20
C ARG A 138 9.45 11.60 4.15
N GLU A 139 9.68 12.17 2.98
CA GLU A 139 10.25 13.52 2.83
C GLU A 139 9.29 14.63 3.24
N GLN A 140 7.99 14.40 3.11
CA GLN A 140 6.95 15.37 3.47
C GLN A 140 6.27 15.04 4.81
N ALA A 141 6.90 14.24 5.66
CA ALA A 141 6.34 13.77 6.93
C ALA A 141 5.84 14.92 7.82
N ALA A 142 6.60 16.00 7.92
CA ALA A 142 6.20 17.20 8.69
C ALA A 142 4.91 17.84 8.15
N LYS A 143 4.76 17.93 6.81
CA LYS A 143 3.55 18.47 6.16
C LYS A 143 2.31 17.63 6.48
N PHE A 144 2.45 16.32 6.52
CA PHE A 144 1.37 15.39 6.77
C PHE A 144 1.18 15.08 8.27
N LYS A 145 2.03 15.62 9.14
CA LYS A 145 2.04 15.37 10.61
C LYS A 145 2.14 13.86 10.91
N ILE A 146 3.08 13.19 10.28
CA ILE A 146 3.38 11.76 10.47
C ILE A 146 4.83 11.57 10.91
N ASP A 147 5.12 10.41 11.51
CA ASP A 147 6.48 10.02 11.89
C ASP A 147 7.19 9.37 10.67
N PRO A 148 8.30 9.94 10.16
CA PRO A 148 9.02 9.40 9.00
C PRO A 148 9.69 8.05 9.26
N GLU A 149 9.81 7.61 10.51
CA GLU A 149 10.36 6.30 10.89
C GLU A 149 9.28 5.25 11.15
N ARG A 150 8.00 5.57 10.87
CA ARG A 150 6.85 4.69 11.14
C ARG A 150 5.91 4.63 9.92
N ILE A 151 6.50 4.39 8.74
CA ILE A 151 5.79 4.32 7.46
C ILE A 151 5.69 2.87 7.00
N GLY A 152 4.51 2.28 7.19
CA GLY A 152 4.20 0.96 6.66
C GLY A 152 3.61 1.00 5.26
N ILE A 153 3.59 -0.15 4.63
CA ILE A 153 2.90 -0.36 3.36
C ILE A 153 1.88 -1.49 3.49
N MET A 154 0.81 -1.38 2.74
CA MET A 154 -0.21 -2.41 2.66
C MET A 154 -0.57 -2.71 1.21
N GLY A 155 -0.82 -3.98 0.88
CA GLY A 155 -1.28 -4.34 -0.46
C GLY A 155 -2.24 -5.52 -0.46
N PHE A 156 -3.14 -5.49 -1.43
CA PHE A 156 -4.15 -6.51 -1.68
C PHE A 156 -3.88 -7.22 -3.00
N SER A 157 -3.97 -8.55 -3.06
CA SER A 157 -3.85 -9.29 -4.32
C SER A 157 -2.58 -8.91 -5.10
N ALA A 158 -2.70 -8.42 -6.33
CA ALA A 158 -1.56 -7.89 -7.10
C ALA A 158 -0.93 -6.63 -6.46
N GLY A 159 -1.70 -5.82 -5.73
CA GLY A 159 -1.16 -4.74 -4.89
C GLY A 159 -0.34 -5.29 -3.71
N GLY A 160 -0.67 -6.49 -3.23
CA GLY A 160 0.15 -7.26 -2.28
C GLY A 160 1.48 -7.70 -2.88
N HIS A 161 1.48 -8.08 -4.17
CA HIS A 161 2.72 -8.32 -4.91
C HIS A 161 3.57 -7.04 -4.98
N LEU A 162 2.95 -5.91 -5.35
CA LEU A 162 3.65 -4.63 -5.41
C LEU A 162 4.21 -4.22 -4.04
N ALA A 163 3.43 -4.39 -2.97
CA ALA A 163 3.88 -4.10 -1.61
C ALA A 163 5.06 -5.01 -1.20
N SER A 164 4.95 -6.32 -1.41
CA SER A 164 6.03 -7.26 -1.09
C SER A 164 7.27 -7.02 -1.96
N THR A 165 7.11 -6.65 -3.24
CA THR A 165 8.24 -6.23 -4.10
C THR A 165 8.92 -4.98 -3.52
N ALA A 166 8.17 -3.94 -3.16
CA ALA A 166 8.75 -2.74 -2.55
C ALA A 166 9.44 -3.05 -1.20
N GLY A 167 8.91 -4.02 -0.44
CA GLY A 167 9.48 -4.44 0.84
C GLY A 167 10.69 -5.40 0.76
N THR A 168 10.94 -6.02 -0.39
CA THR A 168 12.08 -6.92 -0.61
C THR A 168 13.17 -6.28 -1.49
N HIS A 169 12.79 -5.43 -2.45
CA HIS A 169 13.70 -4.79 -3.42
C HIS A 169 14.01 -3.32 -3.07
N PHE A 170 13.83 -2.88 -1.84
CA PHE A 170 14.03 -1.48 -1.43
C PHE A 170 15.46 -0.94 -1.64
N LYS A 171 16.44 -1.82 -1.86
CA LYS A 171 17.82 -1.43 -2.18
C LYS A 171 18.03 -1.09 -3.66
N GLU A 172 17.15 -1.57 -4.52
CA GLU A 172 17.16 -1.29 -5.95
C GLU A 172 16.40 0.01 -6.21
N THR A 173 17.11 1.11 -6.41
CA THR A 173 16.48 2.41 -6.61
C THR A 173 16.13 2.62 -8.08
N HIS A 174 14.84 2.70 -8.40
CA HIS A 174 14.32 2.91 -9.76
C HIS A 174 13.78 4.33 -10.01
N ILE A 175 13.95 5.23 -9.04
CA ILE A 175 13.51 6.63 -9.10
C ILE A 175 14.68 7.57 -8.76
N PRO A 176 14.64 8.86 -9.16
CA PRO A 176 15.57 9.86 -8.65
C PRO A 176 15.48 9.96 -7.12
N ASN A 177 16.61 9.82 -6.43
CA ASN A 177 16.68 9.80 -4.96
C ASN A 177 17.96 10.48 -4.45
N GLU A 178 18.15 11.74 -4.79
CA GLU A 178 19.37 12.53 -4.55
C GLU A 178 19.66 12.71 -3.04
N LYS A 179 18.61 12.68 -2.23
CA LYS A 179 18.73 12.79 -0.76
C LYS A 179 19.03 11.46 -0.08
N ASN A 180 19.14 10.37 -0.84
CA ASN A 180 19.27 9.02 -0.30
C ASN A 180 18.18 8.67 0.73
N THR A 181 16.95 9.13 0.51
CA THR A 181 15.80 8.83 1.35
C THR A 181 15.57 7.33 1.38
N SER A 182 15.40 6.76 2.57
CA SER A 182 15.14 5.32 2.69
C SER A 182 13.85 4.93 1.98
N LEU A 183 13.95 3.99 1.03
CA LEU A 183 12.81 3.40 0.32
C LEU A 183 12.29 2.14 1.02
N ARG A 184 12.94 1.72 2.13
CA ARG A 184 12.51 0.58 2.93
C ARG A 184 11.28 0.99 3.76
N PRO A 185 10.15 0.29 3.64
CA PRO A 185 9.02 0.49 4.55
C PRO A 185 9.37 -0.05 5.94
N ASP A 186 8.70 0.47 6.97
CA ASP A 186 9.01 0.09 8.35
C ASP A 186 8.23 -1.17 8.79
N PHE A 187 7.09 -1.44 8.16
CA PHE A 187 6.32 -2.69 8.27
C PHE A 187 5.50 -2.96 7.01
N MET A 188 5.00 -4.19 6.85
CA MET A 188 4.13 -4.60 5.74
C MET A 188 2.84 -5.25 6.24
N ILE A 189 1.73 -5.00 5.54
CA ILE A 189 0.45 -5.68 5.71
C ILE A 189 0.02 -6.22 4.35
N LEU A 190 -0.14 -7.53 4.24
CA LEU A 190 -0.40 -8.22 2.98
C LEU A 190 -1.71 -9.01 3.05
N ALA A 191 -2.72 -8.58 2.31
CA ALA A 191 -4.03 -9.21 2.28
C ALA A 191 -4.20 -10.06 1.01
N TYR A 192 -4.39 -11.37 1.17
CA TYR A 192 -4.46 -12.36 0.09
C TYR A 192 -3.52 -12.05 -1.07
N PRO A 193 -2.22 -11.82 -0.74
CA PRO A 193 -1.28 -11.27 -1.69
C PRO A 193 -0.90 -12.28 -2.78
N VAL A 194 -0.75 -11.81 -4.01
CA VAL A 194 0.17 -12.47 -4.93
C VAL A 194 1.58 -12.26 -4.38
N ILE A 195 2.37 -13.32 -4.33
CA ILE A 195 3.77 -13.30 -3.84
C ILE A 195 4.68 -13.89 -4.89
N SER A 196 4.35 -15.09 -5.35
CA SER A 196 5.16 -15.86 -6.27
C SER A 196 4.69 -15.69 -7.71
N PHE A 197 5.65 -15.72 -8.61
CA PHE A 197 5.40 -15.89 -10.04
C PHE A 197 5.88 -17.24 -10.56
N GLN A 198 6.31 -18.16 -9.66
CA GLN A 198 6.66 -19.54 -10.02
C GLN A 198 5.45 -20.28 -10.58
N ASP A 199 5.70 -21.33 -11.39
CA ASP A 199 4.63 -22.03 -12.12
C ASP A 199 3.69 -22.83 -11.21
N ASP A 200 4.15 -23.22 -10.01
CA ASP A 200 3.41 -24.06 -9.06
C ASP A 200 2.30 -23.31 -8.30
N ILE A 201 2.56 -22.06 -7.90
CA ILE A 201 1.60 -21.27 -7.09
C ILE A 201 1.38 -19.84 -7.60
N GLY A 202 2.10 -19.43 -8.64
CA GLY A 202 2.06 -18.05 -9.12
C GLY A 202 0.73 -17.68 -9.76
N HIS A 203 0.24 -16.49 -9.46
CA HIS A 203 -0.95 -15.96 -10.13
C HIS A 203 -0.60 -15.55 -11.56
N ARG A 204 -0.96 -16.41 -12.53
CA ARG A 204 -0.60 -16.26 -13.96
C ARG A 204 -1.04 -14.94 -14.56
N GLY A 205 -2.24 -14.44 -14.21
CA GLY A 205 -2.74 -13.17 -14.71
C GLY A 205 -1.87 -11.98 -14.30
N SER A 206 -1.47 -11.89 -13.04
CA SER A 206 -0.55 -10.84 -12.56
C SER A 206 0.82 -10.95 -13.19
N ARG A 207 1.36 -12.17 -13.31
CA ARG A 207 2.65 -12.43 -13.98
C ARG A 207 2.60 -11.96 -15.44
N HIS A 208 1.58 -12.35 -16.20
CA HIS A 208 1.40 -11.95 -17.59
C HIS A 208 1.30 -10.41 -17.73
N ASN A 209 0.48 -9.76 -16.90
CA ASN A 209 0.31 -8.32 -16.99
C ASN A 209 1.61 -7.55 -16.68
N LEU A 210 2.37 -8.00 -15.69
CA LEU A 210 3.62 -7.36 -15.32
C LEU A 210 4.76 -7.72 -16.28
N LEU A 211 5.01 -9.02 -16.51
CA LEU A 211 6.20 -9.52 -17.19
C LEU A 211 5.97 -9.85 -18.67
N GLY A 212 4.73 -10.08 -19.11
CA GLY A 212 4.41 -10.55 -20.46
C GLY A 212 4.22 -12.06 -20.53
N ASP A 213 4.13 -12.59 -21.77
CA ASP A 213 3.71 -13.97 -22.02
C ASP A 213 4.75 -15.03 -21.61
N ASN A 214 5.99 -14.82 -21.95
CA ASN A 214 7.08 -15.80 -21.74
C ASN A 214 8.28 -15.15 -21.06
N PRO A 215 8.16 -14.75 -19.79
CA PRO A 215 9.29 -14.15 -19.10
C PRO A 215 10.39 -15.19 -18.85
N ASP A 216 11.63 -14.76 -18.96
CA ASP A 216 12.78 -15.59 -18.60
C ASP A 216 12.68 -16.03 -17.13
N LYS A 217 13.22 -17.23 -16.83
CA LYS A 217 13.22 -17.75 -15.46
C LYS A 217 13.84 -16.79 -14.46
N SER A 218 14.89 -16.07 -14.82
CA SER A 218 15.54 -15.07 -13.96
C SER A 218 14.58 -13.95 -13.56
N LYS A 219 13.70 -13.49 -14.46
CA LYS A 219 12.66 -12.50 -14.15
C LYS A 219 11.57 -13.09 -13.27
N VAL A 220 11.15 -14.33 -13.54
CA VAL A 220 10.19 -15.04 -12.69
C VAL A 220 10.74 -15.17 -11.28
N ASP A 221 12.00 -15.57 -11.13
CA ASP A 221 12.65 -15.69 -9.83
C ASP A 221 12.81 -14.34 -9.13
N HIS A 222 13.20 -13.29 -9.86
CA HIS A 222 13.35 -11.93 -9.34
C HIS A 222 12.03 -11.36 -8.80
N TYR A 223 10.92 -11.58 -9.50
CA TYR A 223 9.59 -11.13 -9.06
C TYR A 223 8.82 -12.17 -8.23
N SER A 224 9.46 -13.26 -7.82
CA SER A 224 8.94 -14.18 -6.80
C SER A 224 9.45 -13.74 -5.44
N ASN A 225 8.64 -12.93 -4.75
CA ASN A 225 9.08 -12.17 -3.57
C ASN A 225 9.46 -13.05 -2.38
N GLU A 226 8.96 -14.28 -2.29
CA GLU A 226 9.38 -15.26 -1.29
C GLU A 226 10.86 -15.65 -1.43
N LEU A 227 11.43 -15.51 -2.63
CA LEU A 227 12.85 -15.78 -2.90
C LEU A 227 13.76 -14.56 -2.62
N GLN A 228 13.18 -13.39 -2.40
CA GLN A 228 13.90 -12.11 -2.25
C GLN A 228 14.01 -11.63 -0.79
N ILE A 229 13.53 -12.45 0.16
CA ILE A 229 13.55 -12.12 1.58
C ILE A 229 15.00 -12.11 2.10
N THR A 230 15.33 -11.07 2.85
CA THR A 230 16.60 -10.89 3.54
C THR A 230 16.38 -10.54 5.00
N LYS A 231 17.42 -10.56 5.83
CA LYS A 231 17.36 -10.11 7.24
C LYS A 231 16.90 -8.65 7.41
N GLN A 232 16.84 -7.88 6.33
CA GLN A 232 16.39 -6.48 6.35
C GLN A 232 14.95 -6.32 5.84
N THR A 233 14.29 -7.39 5.40
CA THR A 233 12.87 -7.36 5.04
C THR A 233 12.04 -6.90 6.24
N PRO A 234 11.04 -6.02 6.06
CA PRO A 234 10.25 -5.48 7.17
C PRO A 234 9.42 -6.55 7.91
N PRO A 235 9.10 -6.33 9.20
CA PRO A 235 8.07 -7.09 9.90
C PRO A 235 6.77 -7.11 9.11
N THR A 236 6.09 -8.26 9.07
CA THR A 236 4.97 -8.47 8.14
C THR A 236 3.76 -9.14 8.80
N PHE A 237 2.58 -8.56 8.59
CA PHE A 237 1.29 -9.19 8.87
C PHE A 237 0.67 -9.70 7.57
N LEU A 238 0.15 -10.94 7.59
CA LEU A 238 -0.52 -11.56 6.43
C LEU A 238 -1.90 -12.07 6.80
N ILE A 239 -2.84 -11.93 5.86
CA ILE A 239 -4.18 -12.48 5.95
C ILE A 239 -4.59 -13.14 4.63
N HIS A 240 -5.18 -14.34 4.67
CA HIS A 240 -5.63 -15.07 3.49
C HIS A 240 -6.84 -15.97 3.80
N ALA A 241 -7.55 -16.42 2.77
CA ALA A 241 -8.56 -17.47 2.88
C ALA A 241 -8.01 -18.79 2.28
N GLY A 242 -8.21 -19.90 2.98
CA GLY A 242 -7.69 -21.22 2.54
C GLY A 242 -8.38 -21.75 1.28
N ASP A 243 -9.57 -21.26 0.96
CA ASP A 243 -10.35 -21.63 -0.23
C ASP A 243 -10.17 -20.66 -1.41
N ASP A 244 -9.21 -19.73 -1.35
CA ASP A 244 -8.92 -18.80 -2.44
C ASP A 244 -8.43 -19.54 -3.68
N LYS A 245 -9.25 -19.51 -4.76
CA LYS A 245 -8.96 -20.17 -6.04
C LYS A 245 -8.34 -19.24 -7.09
N THR A 246 -8.23 -17.94 -6.76
CA THR A 246 -7.61 -16.94 -7.64
C THR A 246 -6.14 -16.78 -7.33
N VAL A 247 -5.83 -16.61 -6.04
CA VAL A 247 -4.46 -16.56 -5.52
C VAL A 247 -4.35 -17.61 -4.43
N GLU A 248 -3.66 -18.69 -4.72
CA GLU A 248 -3.52 -19.81 -3.78
C GLU A 248 -2.90 -19.36 -2.45
N VAL A 249 -3.48 -19.82 -1.34
CA VAL A 249 -3.02 -19.50 0.03
C VAL A 249 -1.53 -19.84 0.24
N ALA A 250 -0.99 -20.75 -0.56
CA ALA A 250 0.42 -21.11 -0.59
C ALA A 250 1.35 -19.89 -0.81
N ASN A 251 0.88 -18.84 -1.50
CA ASN A 251 1.61 -17.57 -1.62
C ASN A 251 1.95 -16.98 -0.24
N SER A 252 0.94 -16.83 0.62
CA SER A 252 1.14 -16.29 1.98
C SER A 252 1.94 -17.23 2.85
N ILE A 253 1.71 -18.55 2.76
CA ILE A 253 2.42 -19.55 3.54
C ILE A 253 3.92 -19.54 3.21
N LYS A 254 4.30 -19.60 1.93
CA LYS A 254 5.72 -19.59 1.52
C LYS A 254 6.42 -18.28 1.91
N PHE A 255 5.73 -17.14 1.79
CA PHE A 255 6.30 -15.86 2.21
C PHE A 255 6.56 -15.85 3.73
N TYR A 256 5.56 -16.24 4.53
CA TYR A 256 5.70 -16.36 5.98
C TYR A 256 6.84 -17.30 6.40
N GLU A 257 6.92 -18.49 5.81
CA GLU A 257 7.98 -19.46 6.11
C GLU A 257 9.37 -18.88 5.84
N ASN A 258 9.53 -18.14 4.73
CA ASN A 258 10.81 -17.52 4.40
C ASN A 258 11.12 -16.32 5.30
N LEU A 259 10.13 -15.52 5.72
CA LEU A 259 10.32 -14.52 6.78
C LEU A 259 10.84 -15.16 8.06
N LYS A 260 10.26 -16.26 8.49
CA LYS A 260 10.70 -16.99 9.70
C LYS A 260 12.11 -17.56 9.57
N LYS A 261 12.52 -18.06 8.40
CA LYS A 261 13.89 -18.52 8.14
C LYS A 261 14.94 -17.40 8.27
N HIS A 262 14.54 -16.15 8.10
CA HIS A 262 15.40 -14.96 8.22
C HIS A 262 15.24 -14.23 9.56
N ASP A 263 14.54 -14.83 10.53
CA ASP A 263 14.23 -14.28 11.85
C ASP A 263 13.45 -12.94 11.78
N ILE A 264 12.66 -12.74 10.73
CA ILE A 264 11.80 -11.54 10.60
C ILE A 264 10.50 -11.76 11.41
N PRO A 265 10.11 -10.80 12.26
CA PRO A 265 8.82 -10.85 12.92
C PRO A 265 7.68 -10.91 11.89
N ALA A 266 6.86 -11.95 11.97
CA ALA A 266 5.75 -12.14 11.05
C ALA A 266 4.58 -12.83 11.73
N GLU A 267 3.36 -12.45 11.32
CA GLU A 267 2.11 -13.07 11.74
C GLU A 267 1.26 -13.39 10.53
N LEU A 268 0.70 -14.61 10.47
CA LEU A 268 -0.13 -15.09 9.36
C LEU A 268 -1.45 -15.63 9.90
N HIS A 269 -2.57 -15.10 9.39
CA HIS A 269 -3.91 -15.60 9.67
C HIS A 269 -4.53 -16.20 8.41
N ILE A 270 -5.04 -17.41 8.52
CA ILE A 270 -5.71 -18.11 7.42
C ILE A 270 -7.14 -18.45 7.85
N TYR A 271 -8.12 -17.84 7.18
CA TYR A 271 -9.51 -18.25 7.32
C TYR A 271 -9.76 -19.57 6.61
N GLN A 272 -10.67 -20.39 7.14
CA GLN A 272 -11.09 -21.62 6.47
C GLN A 272 -11.63 -21.31 5.08
N SER A 273 -12.44 -20.26 4.95
CA SER A 273 -13.05 -19.83 3.70
C SER A 273 -13.17 -18.31 3.62
N GLY A 274 -13.50 -17.79 2.43
CA GLY A 274 -13.62 -16.37 2.15
C GLY A 274 -13.40 -16.06 0.67
N GLY A 275 -12.77 -16.97 -0.05
CA GLY A 275 -12.40 -16.76 -1.45
C GLY A 275 -11.40 -15.63 -1.62
N HIS A 276 -11.40 -15.00 -2.79
CA HIS A 276 -10.51 -13.89 -3.13
C HIS A 276 -11.22 -12.55 -3.08
N GLY A 277 -10.50 -11.49 -2.67
CA GLY A 277 -10.99 -10.12 -2.82
C GLY A 277 -12.03 -9.69 -1.80
N PHE A 278 -12.04 -10.27 -0.60
CA PHE A 278 -13.03 -9.93 0.44
C PHE A 278 -12.80 -8.54 1.08
N GLY A 279 -11.71 -7.84 0.78
CA GLY A 279 -11.43 -6.51 1.31
C GLY A 279 -11.43 -6.45 2.83
N LEU A 280 -12.15 -5.49 3.40
CA LEU A 280 -12.26 -5.35 4.85
C LEU A 280 -13.11 -6.43 5.52
N LYS A 281 -14.02 -7.09 4.79
CA LYS A 281 -14.98 -8.00 5.39
C LYS A 281 -15.01 -9.36 4.70
N ASN A 282 -14.52 -10.38 5.38
CA ASN A 282 -14.75 -11.75 4.98
C ASN A 282 -16.20 -12.15 5.34
N PRO A 283 -17.08 -12.42 4.35
CA PRO A 283 -18.51 -12.68 4.63
C PRO A 283 -18.78 -14.06 5.25
N THR A 284 -17.79 -14.94 5.29
CA THR A 284 -17.94 -16.33 5.76
C THR A 284 -17.67 -16.49 7.25
N THR A 285 -17.17 -15.45 7.93
CA THR A 285 -16.86 -15.48 9.36
C THR A 285 -17.34 -14.22 10.06
N LYS A 286 -17.43 -14.29 11.40
CA LYS A 286 -17.66 -13.13 12.27
C LYS A 286 -16.36 -12.47 12.70
N ASP A 287 -15.21 -13.10 12.45
CA ASP A 287 -13.91 -12.57 12.83
C ASP A 287 -13.54 -11.36 11.98
N ASP A 288 -13.02 -10.34 12.64
CA ASP A 288 -12.56 -9.11 12.01
C ASP A 288 -11.02 -9.15 11.91
N TRP A 289 -10.51 -9.46 10.73
CA TRP A 289 -9.07 -9.48 10.50
C TRP A 289 -8.41 -8.11 10.76
N PHE A 290 -9.15 -7.01 10.56
CA PHE A 290 -8.61 -5.69 10.81
C PHE A 290 -8.38 -5.45 12.30
N LEU A 291 -9.23 -6.00 13.18
CA LEU A 291 -9.00 -5.98 14.62
C LEU A 291 -7.75 -6.78 14.99
N THR A 292 -7.55 -7.93 14.37
CA THR A 292 -6.34 -8.75 14.57
C THR A 292 -5.09 -7.99 14.10
N CYS A 293 -5.16 -7.37 12.93
CA CYS A 293 -4.09 -6.49 12.42
C CYS A 293 -3.81 -5.32 13.38
N LYS A 294 -4.85 -4.71 13.94
CA LYS A 294 -4.70 -3.66 14.96
C LYS A 294 -3.92 -4.17 16.19
N HIS A 295 -4.25 -5.35 16.71
CA HIS A 295 -3.53 -5.94 17.84
C HIS A 295 -2.05 -6.22 17.49
N TRP A 296 -1.78 -6.68 16.26
CA TRP A 296 -0.41 -6.86 15.79
C TRP A 296 0.34 -5.51 15.71
N LEU A 297 -0.31 -4.45 15.23
CA LEU A 297 0.27 -3.11 15.19
C LEU A 297 0.55 -2.57 16.60
N GLU A 298 -0.33 -2.82 17.56
CA GLU A 298 -0.15 -2.47 18.98
C GLU A 298 1.04 -3.23 19.59
N ALA A 299 1.09 -4.54 19.40
CA ALA A 299 2.14 -5.41 19.94
C ALA A 299 3.54 -5.05 19.42
N ASN A 300 3.62 -4.54 18.16
CA ASN A 300 4.87 -4.08 17.56
C ASN A 300 5.14 -2.58 17.78
N GLY A 301 4.32 -1.88 18.57
CA GLY A 301 4.52 -0.47 18.91
C GLY A 301 4.14 0.53 17.82
N TRP A 302 3.47 0.11 16.75
CA TRP A 302 3.08 1.01 15.66
C TRP A 302 1.91 1.94 16.01
N LEU A 303 1.06 1.57 16.97
CA LEU A 303 -0.03 2.43 17.48
C LEU A 303 0.36 3.30 18.64
N SER A 304 1.46 3.00 19.36
CA SER A 304 1.93 3.82 20.46
C SER A 304 2.76 5.01 19.96
N VAL A 305 2.55 6.17 20.58
CA VAL A 305 3.44 7.32 20.40
C VAL A 305 4.80 6.96 21.01
N LYS A 306 5.92 7.20 20.32
CA LYS A 306 7.25 7.07 20.93
C LYS A 306 7.29 7.98 22.14
N LYS A 307 7.41 7.42 23.35
CA LYS A 307 7.74 8.23 24.53
C LYS A 307 9.14 8.83 24.27
N LYS A 308 9.22 10.14 24.24
CA LYS A 308 10.50 10.88 24.17
C LYS A 308 11.34 10.57 25.39
#